data_251896665babd26bd5c9b45c6069c7f9
#
_entry.id   251896665babd26bd5c9b45c6069c7f9
#
_cell.length_a   1.000
_cell.length_b   1.000
_cell.length_c   1.000
_cell.angle_alpha   90.00
_cell.angle_beta   90.00
_cell.angle_gamma   90.00
#
_symmetry.space_group_name_H-M   'P 1'
#
loop_
_entity.id
_entity.type
_entity.pdbx_description
1 polymer ?
#
loop_
_entity_poly.entity_id
_entity_poly.type
_entity_poly.pdbx_seq_one_letter_code
_entity_poly.pdbx_strand_id
1 'polypeptide(L)'
;GASGGFIDFLGYPFCRGRILRQVETDEGQYDDARDVFWVSGAAFCCRADVFHALGGFDADFFAHMEEIDLCWRMQLAGYRVRVVPQSRVYHLGGGTLTTDSPTKVFYNHRNNLAMLYKCSSSVQRVTVAVVRPALDLLAALSYLVQGRSDNFRAVFRAYRDFLRWHRDLSRKRKTIRQNRKGSAEEKIYRGSVVLRYLLGRRTFGRMM
;
A
#
# COMPACT_ATOMS: atom_id res chain seq x y z
N GLY A 1 -10.28 -2.47 14.35
CA GLY A 1 -9.62 -3.41 13.47
C GLY A 1 -9.46 -2.89 12.05
N ALA A 2 -9.15 -3.77 11.12
CA ALA A 2 -9.04 -3.43 9.70
C ALA A 2 -9.95 -4.34 8.88
N SER A 3 -10.89 -3.76 8.12
CA SER A 3 -11.88 -4.49 7.31
C SER A 3 -11.76 -4.12 5.83
N GLY A 4 -10.66 -4.57 5.19
CA GLY A 4 -10.29 -4.22 3.83
C GLY A 4 -9.62 -2.86 3.71
N GLY A 5 -8.80 -2.71 2.69
CA GLY A 5 -7.94 -1.56 2.48
C GLY A 5 -8.16 -0.84 1.17
N PHE A 6 -7.71 0.41 1.15
CA PHE A 6 -7.67 1.32 0.02
C PHE A 6 -6.29 1.96 -0.09
N ILE A 7 -6.00 2.61 -1.20
CA ILE A 7 -4.87 3.52 -1.34
C ILE A 7 -5.38 4.88 -1.79
N ASP A 8 -4.65 5.93 -1.43
CA ASP A 8 -4.90 7.24 -2.01
C ASP A 8 -4.16 7.41 -3.35
N PHE A 9 -4.40 8.54 -4.02
CA PHE A 9 -3.79 8.82 -5.33
C PHE A 9 -2.25 8.89 -5.27
N LEU A 10 -1.68 9.20 -4.11
CA LEU A 10 -0.24 9.22 -3.87
C LEU A 10 0.30 7.86 -3.41
N GLY A 11 -0.56 6.85 -3.27
CA GLY A 11 -0.19 5.48 -2.91
C GLY A 11 -0.07 5.19 -1.43
N TYR A 12 -0.54 6.08 -0.55
CA TYR A 12 -0.57 5.80 0.88
C TYR A 12 -1.71 4.83 1.20
N PRO A 13 -1.41 3.64 1.77
CA PRO A 13 -2.43 2.67 2.14
C PRO A 13 -3.15 3.07 3.42
N PHE A 14 -4.44 2.77 3.47
CA PHE A 14 -5.30 2.93 4.63
C PHE A 14 -6.41 1.87 4.62
N CYS A 15 -7.07 1.65 5.75
CA CYS A 15 -8.10 0.62 5.89
C CYS A 15 -9.40 1.19 6.43
N ARG A 16 -10.47 0.48 6.15
CA ARG A 16 -11.71 0.61 6.94
C ARG A 16 -11.40 0.20 8.38
N GLY A 17 -11.70 1.10 9.32
CA GLY A 17 -11.38 0.93 10.74
C GLY A 17 -9.95 1.28 11.16
N ARG A 18 -9.07 1.69 10.21
CA ARG A 18 -7.73 2.17 10.56
C ARG A 18 -7.23 3.20 9.56
N ILE A 19 -7.00 4.40 10.03
CA ILE A 19 -6.36 5.49 9.26
C ILE A 19 -5.02 5.82 9.89
N LEU A 20 -3.93 5.52 9.22
CA LEU A 20 -2.56 5.67 9.74
C LEU A 20 -2.41 5.02 11.13
N ARG A 21 -2.21 5.82 12.18
CA ARG A 21 -2.07 5.35 13.57
C ARG A 21 -3.40 5.24 14.33
N GLN A 22 -4.47 5.82 13.80
CA GLN A 22 -5.78 5.80 14.45
C GLN A 22 -6.53 4.52 14.11
N VAL A 23 -6.89 3.76 15.14
CA VAL A 23 -7.76 2.58 15.04
C VAL A 23 -9.14 2.95 15.55
N GLU A 24 -10.18 2.58 14.84
CA GLU A 24 -11.56 2.78 15.22
C GLU A 24 -12.05 1.59 16.08
N THR A 25 -12.91 1.88 17.05
CA THR A 25 -13.67 0.82 17.75
C THR A 25 -14.60 0.16 16.76
N ASP A 26 -14.66 -1.16 16.78
CA ASP A 26 -15.55 -1.95 15.92
C ASP A 26 -16.91 -2.07 16.60
N GLU A 27 -17.90 -1.40 16.03
CA GLU A 27 -19.31 -1.42 16.47
C GLU A 27 -20.22 -2.06 15.40
N GLY A 28 -19.64 -2.89 14.53
CA GLY A 28 -20.35 -3.49 13.40
C GLY A 28 -20.45 -2.63 12.15
N GLN A 29 -19.89 -1.41 12.17
CA GLN A 29 -19.96 -0.45 11.05
C GLN A 29 -19.25 -0.91 9.78
N TYR A 30 -18.52 -2.03 9.85
CA TYR A 30 -17.76 -2.60 8.73
C TYR A 30 -18.13 -4.08 8.45
N ASP A 31 -19.29 -4.53 8.88
CA ASP A 31 -19.77 -5.90 8.70
C ASP A 31 -20.42 -6.17 7.32
N ASP A 32 -20.25 -5.23 6.37
CA ASP A 32 -20.67 -5.40 4.98
C ASP A 32 -19.56 -6.03 4.12
N ALA A 33 -19.91 -7.09 3.41
CA ALA A 33 -19.03 -7.67 2.40
C ALA A 33 -18.99 -6.76 1.16
N ARG A 34 -17.81 -6.24 0.82
CA ARG A 34 -17.65 -5.31 -0.31
C ARG A 34 -16.33 -5.43 -1.03
N ASP A 35 -16.30 -4.92 -2.24
CA ASP A 35 -15.06 -4.79 -3.01
C ASP A 35 -14.16 -3.70 -2.39
N VAL A 36 -12.87 -4.04 -2.27
CA VAL A 36 -11.84 -3.17 -1.70
C VAL A 36 -10.63 -3.13 -2.63
N PHE A 37 -9.68 -2.22 -2.37
CA PHE A 37 -8.47 -2.16 -3.16
C PHE A 37 -7.47 -3.27 -2.78
N TRP A 38 -7.32 -3.56 -1.48
CA TRP A 38 -6.43 -4.61 -0.99
C TRP A 38 -6.95 -5.26 0.30
N VAL A 39 -6.44 -6.42 0.59
CA VAL A 39 -6.68 -7.16 1.82
C VAL A 39 -5.37 -7.49 2.53
N SER A 40 -5.40 -7.64 3.85
CA SER A 40 -4.20 -7.90 4.65
C SER A 40 -3.63 -9.28 4.38
N GLY A 41 -2.31 -9.38 4.27
CA GLY A 41 -1.61 -10.66 4.20
C GLY A 41 -1.84 -11.59 5.39
N ALA A 42 -2.27 -11.04 6.54
CA ALA A 42 -2.62 -11.84 7.73
C ALA A 42 -3.91 -12.68 7.55
N ALA A 43 -4.78 -12.31 6.61
CA ALA A 43 -6.05 -13.01 6.34
C ALA A 43 -6.34 -12.99 4.83
N PHE A 44 -5.40 -13.47 4.04
CA PHE A 44 -5.46 -13.47 2.58
C PHE A 44 -5.85 -14.85 2.06
N CYS A 45 -6.88 -14.90 1.22
CA CYS A 45 -7.28 -16.09 0.49
C CYS A 45 -7.52 -15.72 -0.97
N CYS A 46 -7.03 -16.52 -1.90
CA CYS A 46 -7.30 -16.34 -3.33
C CYS A 46 -7.28 -17.69 -4.07
N ARG A 47 -7.80 -17.69 -5.28
CA ARG A 47 -7.71 -18.84 -6.18
C ARG A 47 -6.24 -19.10 -6.53
N ALA A 48 -5.81 -20.36 -6.41
CA ALA A 48 -4.43 -20.77 -6.69
C ALA A 48 -4.02 -20.51 -8.15
N ASP A 49 -4.93 -20.77 -9.11
CA ASP A 49 -4.67 -20.50 -10.52
C ASP A 49 -4.42 -19.02 -10.81
N VAL A 50 -5.17 -18.11 -10.16
CA VAL A 50 -4.97 -16.65 -10.26
C VAL A 50 -3.64 -16.25 -9.63
N PHE A 51 -3.33 -16.78 -8.44
CA PHE A 51 -2.07 -16.52 -7.75
C PHE A 51 -0.87 -16.87 -8.62
N HIS A 52 -0.87 -18.09 -9.17
CA HIS A 52 0.22 -18.58 -10.04
C HIS A 52 0.29 -17.83 -11.37
N ALA A 53 -0.84 -17.57 -12.03
CA ALA A 53 -0.89 -16.84 -13.29
C ALA A 53 -0.33 -15.42 -13.20
N LEU A 54 -0.43 -14.79 -12.01
CA LEU A 54 0.12 -13.46 -11.74
C LEU A 54 1.54 -13.51 -11.17
N GLY A 55 2.15 -14.69 -10.99
CA GLY A 55 3.49 -14.85 -10.45
C GLY A 55 3.59 -14.69 -8.92
N GLY A 56 2.47 -14.81 -8.20
CA GLY A 56 2.45 -14.76 -6.74
C GLY A 56 2.83 -13.41 -6.15
N PHE A 57 3.35 -13.41 -4.93
CA PHE A 57 3.98 -12.24 -4.32
C PHE A 57 5.30 -11.90 -5.04
N ASP A 58 5.58 -10.62 -5.20
CA ASP A 58 6.84 -10.17 -5.79
C ASP A 58 8.00 -10.43 -4.80
N ALA A 59 8.83 -11.43 -5.09
CA ALA A 59 9.92 -11.87 -4.22
C ALA A 59 10.92 -10.75 -3.88
N ASP A 60 11.06 -9.72 -4.75
CA ASP A 60 11.95 -8.60 -4.50
C ASP A 60 11.47 -7.71 -3.33
N PHE A 61 10.19 -7.83 -2.93
CA PHE A 61 9.65 -7.01 -1.85
C PHE A 61 10.12 -7.49 -0.47
N PHE A 62 10.37 -8.78 -0.29
CA PHE A 62 10.73 -9.42 0.97
C PHE A 62 9.64 -9.29 2.04
N ALA A 63 9.25 -8.08 2.42
CA ALA A 63 8.19 -7.78 3.39
C ALA A 63 7.60 -6.38 3.13
N HIS A 64 6.33 -6.21 3.45
CA HIS A 64 5.52 -5.00 3.29
C HIS A 64 5.20 -4.63 1.83
N MET A 65 3.96 -4.32 1.56
CA MET A 65 3.37 -3.94 0.27
C MET A 65 3.21 -5.09 -0.73
N GLU A 66 3.70 -6.30 -0.45
CA GLU A 66 3.60 -7.47 -1.35
C GLU A 66 2.14 -7.88 -1.59
N GLU A 67 1.31 -7.83 -0.54
CA GLU A 67 -0.11 -8.14 -0.63
C GLU A 67 -0.89 -7.05 -1.36
N ILE A 68 -0.51 -5.79 -1.16
CA ILE A 68 -1.14 -4.64 -1.84
C ILE A 68 -0.79 -4.67 -3.33
N ASP A 69 0.48 -4.95 -3.65
CA ASP A 69 0.97 -5.12 -5.02
C ASP A 69 0.22 -6.25 -5.75
N LEU A 70 0.07 -7.41 -5.11
CA LEU A 70 -0.65 -8.54 -5.69
C LEU A 70 -2.13 -8.21 -5.91
N CYS A 71 -2.80 -7.61 -4.91
CA CYS A 71 -4.18 -7.16 -5.04
C CYS A 71 -4.36 -6.15 -6.18
N TRP A 72 -3.42 -5.24 -6.38
CA TRP A 72 -3.45 -4.31 -7.50
C TRP A 72 -3.30 -5.04 -8.83
N ARG A 73 -2.32 -5.96 -8.95
CA ARG A 73 -2.13 -6.78 -10.17
C ARG A 73 -3.35 -7.64 -10.47
N MET A 74 -4.01 -8.21 -9.46
CA MET A 74 -5.28 -8.93 -9.63
C MET A 74 -6.34 -8.05 -10.28
N GLN A 75 -6.54 -6.83 -9.78
CA GLN A 75 -7.54 -5.91 -10.33
C GLN A 75 -7.18 -5.45 -11.74
N LEU A 76 -5.92 -5.19 -12.02
CA LEU A 76 -5.46 -4.88 -13.39
C LEU A 76 -5.68 -6.06 -14.36
N ALA A 77 -5.64 -7.30 -13.87
CA ALA A 77 -5.97 -8.50 -14.65
C ALA A 77 -7.48 -8.78 -14.73
N GLY A 78 -8.34 -7.93 -14.15
CA GLY A 78 -9.80 -8.03 -14.22
C GLY A 78 -10.46 -8.82 -13.09
N TYR A 79 -9.70 -9.20 -12.06
CA TYR A 79 -10.25 -9.87 -10.87
C TYR A 79 -10.71 -8.86 -9.82
N ARG A 80 -11.65 -9.28 -8.98
CA ARG A 80 -12.13 -8.49 -7.84
C ARG A 80 -11.39 -8.89 -6.57
N VAL A 81 -11.13 -7.91 -5.72
CA VAL A 81 -10.63 -8.10 -4.35
C VAL A 81 -11.76 -7.72 -3.41
N ARG A 82 -12.11 -8.61 -2.49
CA ARG A 82 -13.28 -8.44 -1.63
C ARG A 82 -12.97 -8.75 -0.18
N VAL A 83 -13.50 -7.96 0.73
CA VAL A 83 -13.51 -8.28 2.18
C VAL A 83 -14.73 -9.09 2.52
N VAL A 84 -14.53 -10.10 3.37
CA VAL A 84 -15.58 -10.98 3.92
C VAL A 84 -15.55 -10.83 5.44
N PRO A 85 -16.42 -10.00 6.04
CA PRO A 85 -16.34 -9.65 7.47
C PRO A 85 -16.56 -10.82 8.43
N GLN A 86 -17.21 -11.90 7.96
CA GLN A 86 -17.41 -13.12 8.74
C GLN A 86 -16.09 -13.86 9.01
N SER A 87 -15.08 -13.66 8.16
CA SER A 87 -13.74 -14.19 8.36
C SER A 87 -12.92 -13.22 9.23
N ARG A 88 -12.87 -13.50 10.52
CA ARG A 88 -12.15 -12.68 11.50
C ARG A 88 -10.87 -13.36 11.93
N VAL A 89 -9.77 -12.61 11.92
CA VAL A 89 -8.44 -13.09 12.34
C VAL A 89 -7.86 -12.13 13.36
N TYR A 90 -7.37 -12.69 14.47
CA TYR A 90 -6.60 -11.93 15.45
C TYR A 90 -5.14 -11.95 15.05
N HIS A 91 -4.58 -10.78 14.78
CA HIS A 91 -3.22 -10.64 14.30
C HIS A 91 -2.35 -9.82 15.26
N LEU A 92 -1.27 -10.44 15.73
CA LEU A 92 -0.26 -9.76 16.53
C LEU A 92 0.66 -8.95 15.60
N GLY A 93 0.32 -7.68 15.38
CA GLY A 93 1.11 -6.79 14.53
C GLY A 93 2.51 -6.54 15.08
N GLY A 94 3.52 -6.55 14.21
CA GLY A 94 4.89 -6.24 14.59
C GLY A 94 5.73 -7.42 15.11
N GLY A 95 5.23 -8.66 14.97
CA GLY A 95 5.94 -9.86 15.43
C GLY A 95 7.28 -10.10 14.69
N THR A 96 7.39 -9.74 13.42
CA THR A 96 8.61 -9.93 12.62
C THR A 96 9.47 -8.67 12.57
N LEU A 97 8.87 -7.51 12.39
CA LEU A 97 9.56 -6.22 12.33
C LEU A 97 8.91 -5.26 13.33
N THR A 98 9.69 -4.75 14.27
CA THR A 98 9.19 -3.78 15.25
C THR A 98 8.64 -2.54 14.56
N THR A 99 7.57 -2.00 15.13
CA THR A 99 6.94 -0.77 14.63
C THR A 99 7.97 0.35 14.56
N ASP A 100 8.01 1.03 13.42
CA ASP A 100 8.93 2.15 13.16
C ASP A 100 10.43 1.81 13.17
N SER A 101 10.84 0.55 13.02
CA SER A 101 12.25 0.22 12.80
C SER A 101 12.77 0.79 11.47
N PRO A 102 14.07 1.13 11.35
CA PRO A 102 14.66 1.60 10.10
C PRO A 102 14.46 0.65 8.92
N THR A 103 14.48 -0.66 9.19
CA THR A 103 14.24 -1.71 8.21
C THR A 103 12.79 -1.64 7.68
N LYS A 104 11.81 -1.46 8.58
CA LYS A 104 10.41 -1.32 8.19
C LYS A 104 10.17 -0.03 7.40
N VAL A 105 10.76 1.08 7.81
CA VAL A 105 10.70 2.36 7.08
C VAL A 105 11.28 2.19 5.67
N PHE A 106 12.44 1.54 5.56
CA PHE A 106 13.08 1.25 4.27
C PHE A 106 12.16 0.45 3.33
N TYR A 107 11.64 -0.71 3.79
CA TYR A 107 10.78 -1.53 2.93
C TYR A 107 9.48 -0.83 2.57
N ASN A 108 8.84 -0.14 3.50
CA ASN A 108 7.62 0.61 3.22
C ASN A 108 7.81 1.66 2.12
N HIS A 109 8.88 2.45 2.14
CA HIS A 109 9.12 3.45 1.10
C HIS A 109 9.55 2.81 -0.22
N ARG A 110 10.54 1.90 -0.21
CA ARG A 110 11.06 1.26 -1.42
C ARG A 110 9.98 0.48 -2.17
N ASN A 111 9.26 -0.40 -1.45
CA ASN A 111 8.26 -1.27 -2.04
C ASN A 111 7.02 -0.49 -2.49
N ASN A 112 6.62 0.54 -1.74
CA ASN A 112 5.53 1.42 -2.15
C ASN A 112 5.85 2.15 -3.46
N LEU A 113 7.05 2.72 -3.60
CA LEU A 113 7.50 3.36 -4.85
C LEU A 113 7.57 2.35 -6.00
N ALA A 114 8.08 1.13 -5.76
CA ALA A 114 8.15 0.06 -6.75
C ALA A 114 6.75 -0.39 -7.21
N MET A 115 5.82 -0.59 -6.29
CA MET A 115 4.42 -0.92 -6.56
C MET A 115 3.76 0.17 -7.42
N LEU A 116 3.88 1.44 -7.00
CA LEU A 116 3.36 2.59 -7.76
C LEU A 116 3.94 2.66 -9.16
N TYR A 117 5.24 2.47 -9.31
CA TYR A 117 5.88 2.48 -10.63
C TYR A 117 5.34 1.37 -11.54
N LYS A 118 5.17 0.15 -11.00
CA LYS A 118 4.68 -1.01 -11.78
C LYS A 118 3.22 -0.88 -12.18
N CYS A 119 2.35 -0.50 -11.26
CA CYS A 119 0.90 -0.69 -11.36
C CYS A 119 0.12 0.57 -11.73
N SER A 120 0.60 1.77 -11.38
CA SER A 120 -0.14 3.01 -11.59
C SER A 120 -0.32 3.40 -13.06
N SER A 121 -1.35 4.21 -13.34
CA SER A 121 -1.54 4.86 -14.63
C SER A 121 -0.40 5.84 -14.95
N SER A 122 -0.31 6.28 -16.19
CA SER A 122 0.76 7.21 -16.59
C SER A 122 0.62 8.57 -15.88
N VAL A 123 -0.60 9.06 -15.72
CA VAL A 123 -0.89 10.32 -15.02
C VAL A 123 -0.52 10.20 -13.54
N GLN A 124 -0.99 9.15 -12.86
CA GLN A 124 -0.68 8.94 -11.45
C GLN A 124 0.84 8.81 -11.23
N ARG A 125 1.55 8.09 -12.10
CA ARG A 125 3.01 7.92 -11.99
C ARG A 125 3.77 9.24 -12.10
N VAL A 126 3.40 10.10 -13.05
CA VAL A 126 4.02 11.44 -13.19
C VAL A 126 3.75 12.27 -11.94
N THR A 127 2.52 12.33 -11.46
CA THR A 127 2.17 13.06 -10.24
C THR A 127 2.95 12.53 -9.03
N VAL A 128 3.03 11.21 -8.86
CA VAL A 128 3.79 10.57 -7.79
C VAL A 128 5.27 10.91 -7.89
N ALA A 129 5.87 10.85 -9.09
CA ALA A 129 7.28 11.16 -9.29
C ALA A 129 7.65 12.61 -8.92
N VAL A 130 6.69 13.54 -9.05
CA VAL A 130 6.89 14.96 -8.70
C VAL A 130 6.59 15.23 -7.23
N VAL A 131 5.47 14.71 -6.71
CA VAL A 131 4.95 15.08 -5.38
C VAL A 131 5.56 14.26 -4.25
N ARG A 132 5.74 12.95 -4.46
CA ARG A 132 6.21 12.05 -3.39
C ARG A 132 7.60 12.37 -2.86
N PRO A 133 8.60 12.76 -3.67
CA PRO A 133 9.91 13.09 -3.12
C PRO A 133 9.86 14.21 -2.07
N ALA A 134 9.02 15.22 -2.28
CA ALA A 134 8.85 16.31 -1.30
C ALA A 134 8.17 15.83 -0.02
N LEU A 135 7.11 15.03 -0.12
CA LEU A 135 6.40 14.49 1.05
C LEU A 135 7.27 13.49 1.83
N ASP A 136 7.99 12.63 1.14
CA ASP A 136 8.87 11.64 1.77
C ASP A 136 10.11 12.32 2.39
N LEU A 137 10.58 13.46 1.82
CA LEU A 137 11.61 14.31 2.46
C LEU A 137 11.06 14.93 3.77
N LEU A 138 9.84 15.47 3.77
CA LEU A 138 9.22 15.98 4.98
C LEU A 138 9.07 14.88 6.05
N ALA A 139 8.65 13.69 5.65
CA ALA A 139 8.59 12.53 6.54
C ALA A 139 9.99 12.16 7.08
N ALA A 140 11.02 12.16 6.23
CA ALA A 140 12.40 11.92 6.64
C ALA A 140 12.89 12.97 7.65
N LEU A 141 12.67 14.25 7.37
CA LEU A 141 13.03 15.34 8.30
C LEU A 141 12.30 15.22 9.65
N SER A 142 11.06 14.76 9.65
CA SER A 142 10.32 14.50 10.90
C SER A 142 10.99 13.43 11.77
N TYR A 143 11.64 12.43 11.16
CA TYR A 143 12.43 11.45 11.90
C TYR A 143 13.68 12.08 12.55
N LEU A 144 14.34 13.04 11.90
CA LEU A 144 15.47 13.75 12.51
C LEU A 144 15.03 14.55 13.73
N VAL A 145 13.93 15.28 13.63
CA VAL A 145 13.36 16.03 14.76
C VAL A 145 13.02 15.12 15.94
N GLN A 146 12.68 13.86 15.68
CA GLN A 146 12.42 12.83 16.69
C GLN A 146 13.69 12.11 17.18
N GLY A 147 14.89 12.53 16.78
CA GLY A 147 16.16 11.87 17.11
C GLY A 147 16.40 10.51 16.42
N ARG A 148 15.63 10.19 15.35
CA ARG A 148 15.63 8.88 14.67
C ARG A 148 16.42 8.96 13.35
N SER A 149 17.71 9.23 13.45
CA SER A 149 18.60 9.43 12.29
C SER A 149 18.66 8.22 11.35
N ASP A 150 18.53 6.99 11.88
CA ASP A 150 18.54 5.79 11.07
C ASP A 150 17.28 5.64 10.21
N ASN A 151 16.13 6.11 10.70
CA ASN A 151 14.90 6.17 9.90
C ASN A 151 15.02 7.20 8.78
N PHE A 152 15.63 8.37 9.06
CA PHE A 152 15.96 9.35 8.04
C PHE A 152 16.81 8.73 6.92
N ARG A 153 17.93 8.08 7.28
CA ARG A 153 18.80 7.39 6.32
C ARG A 153 18.06 6.28 5.55
N ALA A 154 17.13 5.58 6.21
CA ALA A 154 16.36 4.51 5.60
C ALA A 154 15.50 5.00 4.43
N VAL A 155 14.90 6.21 4.50
CA VAL A 155 14.15 6.80 3.39
C VAL A 155 15.06 7.02 2.18
N PHE A 156 16.24 7.60 2.35
CA PHE A 156 17.18 7.83 1.23
C PHE A 156 17.70 6.52 0.64
N ARG A 157 17.99 5.51 1.49
CA ARG A 157 18.36 4.18 0.99
C ARG A 157 17.24 3.57 0.15
N ALA A 158 15.97 3.74 0.56
CA ALA A 158 14.82 3.25 -0.18
C ALA A 158 14.72 3.86 -1.57
N TYR A 159 14.90 5.16 -1.70
CA TYR A 159 14.93 5.86 -3.00
C TYR A 159 16.08 5.39 -3.88
N ARG A 160 17.30 5.28 -3.31
CA ARG A 160 18.47 4.78 -4.03
C ARG A 160 18.24 3.38 -4.60
N ASP A 161 17.70 2.47 -3.81
CA ASP A 161 17.46 1.10 -4.24
C ASP A 161 16.31 1.00 -5.23
N PHE A 162 15.24 1.79 -5.05
CA PHE A 162 14.19 1.93 -6.04
C PHE A 162 14.73 2.38 -7.42
N LEU A 163 15.60 3.36 -7.46
CA LEU A 163 16.23 3.83 -8.71
C LEU A 163 17.12 2.76 -9.35
N ARG A 164 17.82 1.95 -8.56
CA ARG A 164 18.61 0.81 -9.06
C ARG A 164 17.74 -0.27 -9.70
N TRP A 165 16.51 -0.44 -9.23
CA TRP A 165 15.57 -1.43 -9.76
C TRP A 165 14.86 -0.99 -11.05
N HIS A 166 15.08 0.21 -11.54
CA HIS A 166 14.32 0.79 -12.66
C HIS A 166 14.18 -0.15 -13.87
N ARG A 167 15.24 -0.86 -14.26
CA ARG A 167 15.20 -1.79 -15.41
C ARG A 167 14.25 -2.96 -15.15
N ASP A 168 14.33 -3.57 -13.99
CA ASP A 168 13.52 -4.72 -13.61
C ASP A 168 12.05 -4.31 -13.41
N LEU A 169 11.82 -3.19 -12.76
CA LEU A 169 10.50 -2.62 -12.61
C LEU A 169 9.85 -2.26 -13.95
N SER A 170 10.64 -1.78 -14.91
CA SER A 170 10.16 -1.49 -16.27
C SER A 170 9.74 -2.77 -17.01
N ARG A 171 10.48 -3.88 -16.87
CA ARG A 171 10.09 -5.19 -17.40
C ARG A 171 8.79 -5.68 -16.76
N LYS A 172 8.71 -5.69 -15.42
CA LYS A 172 7.51 -6.10 -14.69
C LYS A 172 6.29 -5.25 -15.09
N ARG A 173 6.46 -3.93 -15.20
CA ARG A 173 5.40 -3.03 -15.68
C ARG A 173 4.92 -3.38 -17.09
N LYS A 174 5.84 -3.68 -18.02
CA LYS A 174 5.49 -4.08 -19.39
C LYS A 174 4.58 -5.30 -19.37
N THR A 175 4.97 -6.36 -18.62
CA THR A 175 4.17 -7.57 -18.45
C THR A 175 2.79 -7.31 -17.87
N ILE A 176 2.71 -6.49 -16.79
CA ILE A 176 1.43 -6.11 -16.17
C ILE A 176 0.53 -5.39 -17.18
N ARG A 177 1.08 -4.49 -17.98
CA ARG A 177 0.32 -3.74 -19.00
C ARG A 177 -0.17 -4.61 -20.14
N GLN A 178 0.63 -5.57 -20.60
CA GLN A 178 0.26 -6.51 -21.64
C GLN A 178 -0.89 -7.42 -21.22
N ASN A 179 -0.94 -7.79 -19.93
CA ASN A 179 -1.96 -8.66 -19.37
C ASN A 179 -3.16 -7.89 -18.77
N ARG A 180 -3.21 -6.56 -18.96
CA ARG A 180 -4.26 -5.73 -18.38
C ARG A 180 -5.61 -5.99 -19.05
N LYS A 181 -6.60 -6.39 -18.24
CA LYS A 181 -8.00 -6.63 -18.63
C LYS A 181 -8.99 -5.78 -17.82
N GLY A 182 -8.51 -5.08 -16.79
CA GLY A 182 -9.33 -4.33 -15.85
C GLY A 182 -8.67 -3.03 -15.40
N SER A 183 -9.32 -2.38 -14.43
CA SER A 183 -8.85 -1.16 -13.78
C SER A 183 -9.08 -1.23 -12.28
N ALA A 184 -8.20 -0.58 -11.52
CA ALA A 184 -8.35 -0.37 -10.09
C ALA A 184 -8.63 1.09 -9.73
N GLU A 185 -8.74 1.97 -10.73
CA GLU A 185 -8.80 3.44 -10.54
C GLU A 185 -10.02 3.90 -9.74
N GLU A 186 -11.16 3.20 -9.88
CA GLU A 186 -12.39 3.51 -9.13
C GLU A 186 -12.24 3.30 -7.62
N LYS A 187 -11.29 2.44 -7.20
CA LYS A 187 -11.03 2.12 -5.79
C LYS A 187 -9.84 2.90 -5.23
N ILE A 188 -9.20 3.74 -6.04
CA ILE A 188 -8.15 4.65 -5.59
C ILE A 188 -8.83 5.93 -5.08
N TYR A 189 -8.59 6.24 -3.81
CA TYR A 189 -9.08 7.48 -3.21
C TYR A 189 -8.39 8.69 -3.85
N ARG A 190 -9.16 9.59 -4.44
CA ARG A 190 -8.65 10.74 -5.22
C ARG A 190 -8.07 11.87 -4.37
N GLY A 191 -8.25 11.83 -3.05
CA GLY A 191 -7.66 12.78 -2.13
C GLY A 191 -6.31 12.33 -1.57
N SER A 192 -5.78 13.04 -0.57
CA SER A 192 -4.63 12.63 0.23
C SER A 192 -5.10 12.23 1.63
N VAL A 193 -4.87 10.96 1.98
CA VAL A 193 -5.19 10.44 3.32
C VAL A 193 -4.37 11.15 4.39
N VAL A 194 -3.11 11.45 4.09
CA VAL A 194 -2.20 12.15 5.02
C VAL A 194 -2.70 13.55 5.30
N LEU A 195 -3.04 14.32 4.27
CA LEU A 195 -3.53 15.68 4.45
C LEU A 195 -4.84 15.71 5.25
N ARG A 196 -5.79 14.84 4.91
CA ARG A 196 -7.08 14.76 5.64
C ARG A 196 -6.89 14.33 7.09
N TYR A 197 -5.96 13.41 7.36
CA TYR A 197 -5.62 13.02 8.72
C TYR A 197 -5.07 14.19 9.54
N LEU A 198 -4.18 15.01 8.97
CA LEU A 198 -3.65 16.21 9.59
C LEU A 198 -4.73 17.27 9.82
N LEU A 199 -5.74 17.35 8.96
CA LEU A 199 -6.93 18.19 9.13
C LEU A 199 -7.98 17.61 10.11
N GLY A 200 -7.62 16.59 10.89
CA GLY A 200 -8.48 16.01 11.93
C GLY A 200 -9.50 14.97 11.46
N ARG A 201 -9.50 14.58 10.17
CA ARG A 201 -10.35 13.51 9.65
C ARG A 201 -9.67 12.15 9.86
N ARG A 202 -9.90 11.54 11.01
CA ARG A 202 -9.15 10.37 11.50
C ARG A 202 -9.93 9.06 11.44
N THR A 203 -11.17 9.07 10.98
CA THR A 203 -12.03 7.89 10.80
C THR A 203 -12.32 7.66 9.34
N PHE A 204 -12.56 6.40 8.94
CA PHE A 204 -12.84 6.05 7.56
C PHE A 204 -14.07 6.76 7.01
N GLY A 205 -15.18 6.80 7.77
CA GLY A 205 -16.40 7.47 7.36
C GLY A 205 -16.26 9.00 7.17
N ARG A 206 -15.30 9.65 7.84
CA ARG A 206 -14.98 11.07 7.64
C ARG A 206 -13.94 11.29 6.53
N MET A 207 -13.31 10.21 6.06
CA MET A 207 -12.28 10.25 5.04
C MET A 207 -12.88 10.12 3.64
N MET A 208 -13.82 9.17 3.46
CA MET A 208 -14.52 8.88 2.21
C MET A 208 -15.77 9.73 2.04
#